data_250006e62649a6410fd23199a43f7b4f
#
_entry.id   250006e62649a6410fd23199a43f7b4f
#
_cell.length_a   1.000
_cell.length_b   1.000
_cell.length_c   1.000
_cell.angle_alpha   90.00
_cell.angle_beta   90.00
_cell.angle_gamma   90.00
#
_symmetry.space_group_name_H-M   'P 1'
#
loop_
_entity.id
_entity.type
_entity.pdbx_description
1 polymer ?
#
loop_
_entity_poly.entity_id
_entity_poly.type
_entity_poly.pdbx_seq_one_letter_code
_entity_poly.pdbx_strand_id
1 'polypeptide(L)'
;MNKLFIIGLPRTGTTSISVALLEHFTVSHTAYTKRAFELAEVISDCPCFSDYQQLDGLFPQSKFVYLQRRLEDWLPSIQMLLNKMLPSLNSDTYVNPVLKRSFEQTFELNNTQHPLKETHLASCYQRHEQGVIDYFQGRDNILSINLNQADSLSQLLGFLKLPHTGDKLFPHLNIGKLVDNWKDIKHKHKINPNIAGREGRKFFDY
;
A
#
# COMPACT_ATOMS: atom_id res chain seq x y z
N MET A 1 -3.15 2.06 20.21
CA MET A 1 -3.41 0.81 19.46
C MET A 1 -2.32 0.70 18.40
N ASN A 2 -1.51 -0.34 18.47
CA ASN A 2 -0.41 -0.52 17.54
C ASN A 2 -0.99 -0.95 16.19
N LYS A 3 -0.62 -0.24 15.12
CA LYS A 3 -1.05 -0.54 13.76
C LYS A 3 0.08 -1.16 12.96
N LEU A 4 -0.27 -1.83 11.88
CA LEU A 4 0.66 -2.27 10.86
C LEU A 4 0.35 -1.53 9.56
N PHE A 5 1.32 -0.78 9.05
CA PHE A 5 1.22 -0.08 7.78
C PHE A 5 2.08 -0.76 6.72
N ILE A 6 1.47 -1.07 5.58
CA ILE A 6 2.16 -1.62 4.42
C ILE A 6 2.40 -0.46 3.45
N ILE A 7 3.64 -0.04 3.35
CA ILE A 7 4.07 1.21 2.71
C ILE A 7 4.74 1.04 1.34
N GLY A 8 4.69 -0.16 0.76
CA GLY A 8 5.15 -0.37 -0.61
C GLY A 8 4.33 0.39 -1.63
N LEU A 9 4.96 0.84 -2.69
CA LEU A 9 4.30 1.49 -3.82
C LEU A 9 3.17 0.61 -4.40
N PRO A 10 2.16 1.19 -5.05
CA PRO A 10 1.18 0.42 -5.81
C PRO A 10 1.88 -0.56 -6.76
N ARG A 11 1.35 -1.76 -6.92
CA ARG A 11 1.90 -2.86 -7.75
C ARG A 11 3.14 -3.57 -7.18
N THR A 12 3.45 -3.40 -5.89
CA THR A 12 4.48 -4.18 -5.20
C THR A 12 3.94 -5.43 -4.49
N GLY A 13 2.62 -5.69 -4.56
CA GLY A 13 1.99 -6.86 -3.93
C GLY A 13 1.13 -6.52 -2.71
N THR A 14 0.70 -5.26 -2.57
CA THR A 14 -0.12 -4.77 -1.47
C THR A 14 -1.42 -5.57 -1.27
N THR A 15 -2.04 -6.06 -2.35
CA THR A 15 -3.23 -6.93 -2.26
C THR A 15 -2.87 -8.30 -1.68
N SER A 16 -1.78 -8.93 -2.14
CA SER A 16 -1.37 -10.27 -1.71
C SER A 16 -1.06 -10.32 -0.22
N ILE A 17 -0.28 -9.36 0.29
CA ILE A 17 0.01 -9.28 1.72
C ILE A 17 -1.25 -8.96 2.54
N SER A 18 -2.13 -8.12 2.03
CA SER A 18 -3.40 -7.80 2.72
C SER A 18 -4.27 -9.04 2.88
N VAL A 19 -4.36 -9.88 1.85
CA VAL A 19 -5.11 -11.15 1.90
C VAL A 19 -4.48 -12.12 2.90
N ALA A 20 -3.16 -12.28 2.88
CA ALA A 20 -2.46 -13.16 3.82
C ALA A 20 -2.67 -12.75 5.29
N LEU A 21 -2.82 -11.45 5.55
CA LEU A 21 -3.01 -10.94 6.91
C LEU A 21 -4.47 -10.99 7.41
N LEU A 22 -5.46 -11.25 6.54
CA LEU A 22 -6.87 -11.40 6.95
C LEU A 22 -7.11 -12.54 7.93
N GLU A 23 -6.28 -13.58 7.93
CA GLU A 23 -6.37 -14.68 8.88
C GLU A 23 -6.08 -14.26 10.33
N HIS A 24 -5.34 -13.15 10.51
CA HIS A 24 -4.82 -12.73 11.79
C HIS A 24 -5.35 -11.38 12.27
N PHE A 25 -5.72 -10.49 11.34
CA PHE A 25 -6.01 -9.08 11.62
C PHE A 25 -7.23 -8.57 10.87
N THR A 26 -7.81 -7.49 11.37
CA THR A 26 -8.70 -6.64 10.58
C THR A 26 -7.89 -5.80 9.59
N VAL A 27 -8.21 -5.92 8.30
CA VAL A 27 -7.40 -5.36 7.20
C VAL A 27 -8.22 -4.42 6.33
N SER A 28 -7.67 -3.22 6.07
CA SER A 28 -8.15 -2.31 5.03
C SER A 28 -7.10 -2.17 3.93
N HIS A 29 -7.37 -2.69 2.76
CA HIS A 29 -6.56 -2.41 1.57
C HIS A 29 -7.05 -1.08 0.99
N THR A 30 -6.27 -0.05 1.14
CA THR A 30 -6.62 1.37 1.12
C THR A 30 -7.45 1.82 2.33
N ALA A 31 -7.32 3.07 2.74
CA ALA A 31 -8.15 3.65 3.79
C ALA A 31 -8.42 5.13 3.48
N TYR A 32 -9.69 5.49 3.31
CA TYR A 32 -10.10 6.82 2.86
C TYR A 32 -10.90 7.59 3.91
N THR A 33 -11.12 7.01 5.06
CA THR A 33 -11.85 7.64 6.16
C THR A 33 -11.15 7.39 7.48
N LYS A 34 -11.27 8.33 8.40
CA LYS A 34 -10.77 8.16 9.77
C LYS A 34 -11.29 6.88 10.41
N ARG A 35 -12.57 6.53 10.15
CA ARG A 35 -13.19 5.32 10.68
C ARG A 35 -12.54 4.03 10.14
N ALA A 36 -12.07 4.01 8.89
CA ALA A 36 -11.33 2.87 8.37
C ALA A 36 -10.01 2.67 9.13
N PHE A 37 -9.29 3.77 9.42
CA PHE A 37 -8.07 3.71 10.24
C PHE A 37 -8.35 3.27 11.68
N GLU A 38 -9.46 3.69 12.29
CA GLU A 38 -9.82 3.26 13.65
C GLU A 38 -10.05 1.75 13.72
N LEU A 39 -10.78 1.18 12.75
CA LEU A 39 -11.22 -0.21 12.76
C LEU A 39 -10.16 -1.20 12.25
N ALA A 40 -9.33 -0.80 11.29
CA ALA A 40 -8.32 -1.69 10.73
C ALA A 40 -7.06 -1.74 11.62
N GLU A 41 -6.59 -2.94 11.91
CA GLU A 41 -5.28 -3.18 12.53
C GLU A 41 -4.17 -3.09 11.49
N VAL A 42 -4.45 -3.53 10.25
CA VAL A 42 -3.53 -3.47 9.11
C VAL A 42 -4.11 -2.58 8.03
N ILE A 43 -3.31 -1.65 7.52
CA ILE A 43 -3.68 -0.78 6.42
C ILE A 43 -2.58 -0.83 5.36
N SER A 44 -2.97 -0.96 4.10
CA SER A 44 -2.04 -1.07 2.98
C SER A 44 -2.39 -0.13 1.84
N ASP A 45 -1.49 0.04 0.86
CA ASP A 45 -1.69 0.84 -0.34
C ASP A 45 -1.99 2.31 -0.01
N CYS A 46 -2.97 2.93 -0.67
CA CYS A 46 -3.31 4.34 -0.47
C CYS A 46 -4.01 4.58 0.90
N PRO A 47 -3.54 5.52 1.70
CA PRO A 47 -2.45 6.49 1.50
C PRO A 47 -1.10 6.05 2.09
N CYS A 48 -0.95 4.80 2.55
CA CYS A 48 0.23 4.39 3.31
C CYS A 48 1.56 4.64 2.58
N PHE A 49 1.59 4.43 1.25
CA PHE A 49 2.81 4.65 0.48
C PHE A 49 3.23 6.13 0.40
N SER A 50 2.29 7.07 0.48
CA SER A 50 2.59 8.51 0.43
C SER A 50 2.75 9.15 1.80
N ASP A 51 2.04 8.63 2.81
CA ASP A 51 1.82 9.32 4.09
C ASP A 51 2.50 8.60 5.27
N TYR A 52 3.47 7.70 5.03
CA TYR A 52 4.05 6.84 6.08
C TYR A 52 4.67 7.64 7.25
N GLN A 53 5.26 8.81 6.99
CA GLN A 53 5.83 9.67 8.04
C GLN A 53 4.73 10.27 8.94
N GLN A 54 3.66 10.75 8.33
CA GLN A 54 2.51 11.32 9.04
C GLN A 54 1.78 10.23 9.84
N LEU A 55 1.62 9.05 9.24
CA LEU A 55 1.01 7.90 9.91
C LEU A 55 1.83 7.41 11.10
N ASP A 56 3.15 7.46 11.03
CA ASP A 56 4.02 7.16 12.17
C ASP A 56 3.82 8.15 13.32
N GLY A 57 3.69 9.44 13.02
CA GLY A 57 3.38 10.46 14.02
C GLY A 57 2.00 10.33 14.64
N LEU A 58 0.98 9.98 13.83
CA LEU A 58 -0.40 9.81 14.29
C LEU A 58 -0.63 8.51 15.08
N PHE A 59 0.12 7.47 14.78
CA PHE A 59 -0.02 6.16 15.40
C PHE A 59 1.32 5.71 15.99
N PRO A 60 1.79 6.30 17.08
CA PRO A 60 3.06 5.94 17.69
C PRO A 60 3.10 4.46 18.05
N GLN A 61 4.28 3.85 18.00
CA GLN A 61 4.53 2.42 18.19
C GLN A 61 3.94 1.49 17.11
N SER A 62 3.54 2.03 15.96
CA SER A 62 3.15 1.23 14.80
C SER A 62 4.35 0.53 14.18
N LYS A 63 4.05 -0.60 13.52
CA LYS A 63 5.01 -1.34 12.69
C LYS A 63 4.77 -1.02 11.24
N PHE A 64 5.83 -1.14 10.45
CA PHE A 64 5.81 -0.85 9.02
C PHE A 64 6.35 -2.04 8.23
N VAL A 65 5.75 -2.33 7.09
CA VAL A 65 6.31 -3.26 6.11
C VAL A 65 6.49 -2.53 4.79
N TYR A 66 7.74 -2.46 4.35
CA TYR A 66 8.09 -1.94 3.05
C TYR A 66 8.17 -3.07 2.04
N LEU A 67 7.26 -3.05 1.06
CA LEU A 67 7.23 -4.03 -0.01
C LEU A 67 8.17 -3.61 -1.13
N GLN A 68 9.18 -4.41 -1.38
CA GLN A 68 10.13 -4.24 -2.47
C GLN A 68 9.72 -5.07 -3.70
N ARG A 69 9.95 -4.54 -4.87
CA ARG A 69 9.84 -5.23 -6.15
C ARG A 69 10.93 -4.72 -7.07
N ARG A 70 11.55 -5.59 -7.85
CA ARG A 70 12.59 -5.15 -8.81
C ARG A 70 12.01 -4.10 -9.76
N LEU A 71 12.77 -3.06 -10.04
CA LEU A 71 12.34 -1.92 -10.86
C LEU A 71 11.85 -2.38 -12.24
N GLU A 72 12.58 -3.30 -12.89
CA GLU A 72 12.24 -3.84 -14.20
C GLU A 72 10.91 -4.62 -14.23
N ASP A 73 10.51 -5.25 -13.11
CA ASP A 73 9.23 -5.94 -12.98
C ASP A 73 8.09 -4.98 -12.57
N TRP A 74 8.44 -3.91 -11.88
CA TRP A 74 7.47 -2.93 -11.40
C TRP A 74 7.04 -1.94 -12.49
N LEU A 75 7.98 -1.45 -13.31
CA LEU A 75 7.72 -0.44 -14.35
C LEU A 75 6.55 -0.78 -15.28
N PRO A 76 6.51 -1.93 -15.97
CA PRO A 76 5.38 -2.24 -16.85
C PRO A 76 4.07 -2.37 -16.08
N SER A 77 4.12 -2.82 -14.84
CA SER A 77 2.94 -3.00 -14.01
C SER A 77 2.33 -1.67 -13.54
N ILE A 78 3.17 -0.71 -13.16
CA ILE A 78 2.70 0.63 -12.77
C ILE A 78 2.24 1.45 -13.96
N GLN A 79 2.93 1.35 -15.11
CA GLN A 79 2.49 1.99 -16.35
C GLN A 79 1.08 1.53 -16.74
N MET A 80 0.80 0.23 -16.68
CA MET A 80 -0.52 -0.32 -16.96
C MET A 80 -1.58 0.24 -15.99
N LEU A 81 -1.27 0.33 -14.69
CA LEU A 81 -2.18 0.88 -13.70
C LEU A 81 -2.45 2.36 -13.96
N LEU A 82 -1.41 3.17 -14.10
CA LEU A 82 -1.54 4.61 -14.31
C LEU A 82 -2.24 4.93 -15.63
N ASN A 83 -1.95 4.21 -16.71
CA ASN A 83 -2.64 4.39 -17.98
C ASN A 83 -4.16 4.20 -17.85
N LYS A 84 -4.59 3.26 -17.00
CA LYS A 84 -6.00 3.04 -16.67
C LYS A 84 -6.60 4.13 -15.78
N MET A 85 -5.79 4.69 -14.87
CA MET A 85 -6.27 5.63 -13.84
C MET A 85 -6.23 7.09 -14.29
N LEU A 86 -5.26 7.48 -15.13
CA LEU A 86 -5.04 8.86 -15.55
C LEU A 86 -6.29 9.58 -16.07
N PRO A 87 -7.15 8.96 -16.93
CA PRO A 87 -8.36 9.62 -17.37
C PRO A 87 -9.28 10.05 -16.23
N SER A 88 -9.37 9.23 -15.18
CA SER A 88 -10.18 9.55 -14.00
C SER A 88 -9.49 10.54 -13.07
N LEU A 89 -8.17 10.43 -12.88
CA LEU A 89 -7.40 11.33 -12.02
C LEU A 89 -7.37 12.75 -12.56
N ASN A 90 -7.37 12.91 -13.89
CA ASN A 90 -7.30 14.21 -14.58
C ASN A 90 -8.69 14.79 -14.93
N SER A 91 -9.76 14.03 -14.70
CA SER A 91 -11.11 14.49 -15.01
C SER A 91 -11.78 15.16 -13.80
N ASP A 92 -12.88 15.90 -14.09
CA ASP A 92 -13.78 16.43 -13.07
C ASP A 92 -14.71 15.35 -12.49
N THR A 93 -14.58 14.11 -12.96
CA THR A 93 -15.30 12.99 -12.37
C THR A 93 -14.84 12.75 -10.94
N TYR A 94 -15.77 12.32 -10.09
CA TYR A 94 -15.46 12.09 -8.70
C TYR A 94 -14.43 10.95 -8.53
N VAL A 95 -13.26 11.34 -8.07
CA VAL A 95 -12.23 10.43 -7.54
C VAL A 95 -12.00 10.78 -6.08
N ASN A 96 -11.75 9.76 -5.26
CA ASN A 96 -11.49 10.01 -3.84
C ASN A 96 -10.31 10.98 -3.67
N PRO A 97 -10.48 12.09 -2.94
CA PRO A 97 -9.43 13.12 -2.80
C PRO A 97 -8.11 12.59 -2.21
N VAL A 98 -8.19 11.64 -1.28
CA VAL A 98 -7.00 11.00 -0.68
C VAL A 98 -6.23 10.22 -1.76
N LEU A 99 -6.94 9.45 -2.59
CA LEU A 99 -6.35 8.71 -3.70
C LEU A 99 -5.66 9.66 -4.68
N LYS A 100 -6.38 10.70 -5.13
CA LYS A 100 -5.86 11.69 -6.08
C LYS A 100 -4.60 12.36 -5.55
N ARG A 101 -4.62 12.84 -4.30
CA ARG A 101 -3.48 13.45 -3.64
C ARG A 101 -2.28 12.50 -3.52
N SER A 102 -2.52 11.26 -3.04
CA SER A 102 -1.44 10.28 -2.84
C SER A 102 -0.73 9.94 -4.15
N PHE A 103 -1.49 9.76 -5.23
CA PHE A 103 -0.91 9.49 -6.55
C PHE A 103 -0.19 10.71 -7.10
N GLU A 104 -0.75 11.92 -6.96
CA GLU A 104 -0.10 13.15 -7.38
C GLU A 104 1.21 13.40 -6.64
N GLN A 105 1.20 13.28 -5.32
CA GLN A 105 2.39 13.47 -4.48
C GLN A 105 3.51 12.49 -4.79
N THR A 106 3.16 11.24 -5.11
CA THR A 106 4.15 10.18 -5.35
C THR A 106 4.67 10.18 -6.79
N PHE A 107 3.78 10.37 -7.75
CA PHE A 107 4.09 10.23 -9.17
C PHE A 107 4.17 11.56 -9.93
N GLU A 108 3.93 12.70 -9.26
CA GLU A 108 4.02 14.05 -9.85
C GLU A 108 3.31 14.15 -11.21
N LEU A 109 2.10 13.61 -11.28
CA LEU A 109 1.36 13.39 -12.52
C LEU A 109 1.08 14.70 -13.29
N ASN A 110 0.89 15.81 -12.56
CA ASN A 110 0.62 17.13 -13.12
C ASN A 110 1.90 17.93 -13.40
N ASN A 111 3.06 17.48 -12.90
CA ASN A 111 4.34 18.19 -13.05
C ASN A 111 5.14 17.74 -14.28
N THR A 112 4.60 16.81 -15.07
CA THR A 112 5.25 16.29 -16.28
C THR A 112 4.27 16.13 -17.43
N GLN A 113 4.75 16.37 -18.67
CA GLN A 113 3.98 16.09 -19.88
C GLN A 113 3.92 14.58 -20.20
N HIS A 114 4.81 13.78 -19.61
CA HIS A 114 4.95 12.35 -19.90
C HIS A 114 4.95 11.51 -18.62
N PRO A 115 3.83 11.46 -17.88
CA PRO A 115 3.75 10.78 -16.57
C PRO A 115 3.97 9.27 -16.67
N LEU A 116 3.83 8.67 -17.84
CA LEU A 116 4.04 7.24 -18.06
C LEU A 116 5.45 6.90 -18.59
N LYS A 117 6.32 7.89 -18.77
CA LYS A 117 7.68 7.64 -19.25
C LYS A 117 8.46 6.82 -18.22
N GLU A 118 9.15 5.77 -18.67
CA GLU A 118 9.90 4.86 -17.78
C GLU A 118 10.92 5.60 -16.92
N THR A 119 11.67 6.55 -17.50
CA THR A 119 12.66 7.33 -16.75
C THR A 119 12.03 8.19 -15.65
N HIS A 120 10.83 8.73 -15.87
CA HIS A 120 10.07 9.46 -14.85
C HIS A 120 9.61 8.54 -13.72
N LEU A 121 8.99 7.41 -14.07
CA LEU A 121 8.50 6.44 -13.10
C LEU A 121 9.65 5.78 -12.30
N ALA A 122 10.79 5.51 -12.96
CA ALA A 122 11.99 5.04 -12.28
C ALA A 122 12.50 6.04 -11.25
N SER A 123 12.49 7.34 -11.57
CA SER A 123 12.86 8.40 -10.63
C SER A 123 11.88 8.48 -9.45
N CYS A 124 10.57 8.32 -9.70
CA CYS A 124 9.57 8.27 -8.62
C CYS A 124 9.78 7.07 -7.70
N TYR A 125 10.08 5.90 -8.28
CA TYR A 125 10.39 4.68 -7.53
C TYR A 125 11.61 4.88 -6.63
N GLN A 126 12.72 5.34 -7.20
CA GLN A 126 13.98 5.55 -6.48
C GLN A 126 13.85 6.59 -5.36
N ARG A 127 13.12 7.68 -5.62
CA ARG A 127 12.85 8.71 -4.61
C ARG A 127 12.02 8.16 -3.45
N HIS A 128 10.99 7.36 -3.72
CA HIS A 128 10.19 6.72 -2.67
C HIS A 128 11.04 5.72 -1.86
N GLU A 129 11.80 4.86 -2.54
CA GLU A 129 12.69 3.89 -1.88
C GLU A 129 13.70 4.58 -0.98
N GLN A 130 14.41 5.59 -1.50
CA GLN A 130 15.38 6.35 -0.72
C GLN A 130 14.72 7.06 0.48
N GLY A 131 13.55 7.67 0.27
CA GLY A 131 12.81 8.34 1.34
C GLY A 131 12.39 7.39 2.46
N VAL A 132 12.00 6.15 2.14
CA VAL A 132 11.69 5.12 3.14
C VAL A 132 12.96 4.69 3.88
N ILE A 133 14.06 4.43 3.17
CA ILE A 133 15.34 4.02 3.76
C ILE A 133 15.84 5.09 4.73
N ASP A 134 15.86 6.34 4.31
CA ASP A 134 16.36 7.46 5.12
C ASP A 134 15.50 7.68 6.38
N TYR A 135 14.17 7.63 6.22
CA TYR A 135 13.24 7.86 7.32
C TYR A 135 13.32 6.77 8.41
N PHE A 136 13.48 5.52 8.00
CA PHE A 136 13.53 4.39 8.93
C PHE A 136 14.94 3.95 9.31
N GLN A 137 15.97 4.69 8.93
CA GLN A 137 17.35 4.34 9.26
C GLN A 137 17.54 4.16 10.77
N GLY A 138 18.11 3.01 11.17
CA GLY A 138 18.38 2.68 12.58
C GLY A 138 17.16 2.31 13.42
N ARG A 139 15.99 2.15 12.81
CA ARG A 139 14.74 1.75 13.50
C ARG A 139 14.48 0.25 13.35
N ASP A 140 13.86 -0.36 14.36
CA ASP A 140 13.53 -1.79 14.43
C ASP A 140 12.05 -2.08 14.16
N ASN A 141 11.25 -1.04 13.95
CA ASN A 141 9.82 -1.16 13.69
C ASN A 141 9.45 -1.24 12.20
N ILE A 142 10.42 -1.47 11.33
CA ILE A 142 10.21 -1.69 9.89
C ILE A 142 10.79 -3.04 9.45
N LEU A 143 10.07 -3.70 8.54
CA LEU A 143 10.52 -4.87 7.81
C LEU A 143 10.47 -4.59 6.31
N SER A 144 11.59 -4.80 5.61
CA SER A 144 11.63 -4.73 4.13
C SER A 144 11.62 -6.13 3.54
N ILE A 145 10.64 -6.44 2.69
CA ILE A 145 10.50 -7.76 2.07
C ILE A 145 10.10 -7.66 0.59
N ASN A 146 10.52 -8.67 -0.17
CA ASN A 146 10.05 -8.91 -1.53
C ASN A 146 9.19 -10.17 -1.53
N LEU A 147 7.91 -10.06 -1.88
CA LEU A 147 6.96 -11.18 -1.80
C LEU A 147 7.30 -12.36 -2.75
N ASN A 148 8.17 -12.14 -3.73
CA ASN A 148 8.65 -13.20 -4.63
C ASN A 148 9.75 -14.08 -4.00
N GLN A 149 10.28 -13.72 -2.84
CA GLN A 149 11.25 -14.53 -2.11
C GLN A 149 10.53 -15.58 -1.28
N ALA A 150 11.05 -16.80 -1.30
CA ALA A 150 10.40 -17.97 -0.67
C ALA A 150 10.21 -17.82 0.85
N ASP A 151 11.09 -17.08 1.53
CA ASP A 151 11.08 -16.89 2.99
C ASP A 151 10.33 -15.62 3.44
N SER A 152 9.81 -14.84 2.50
CA SER A 152 9.20 -13.53 2.80
C SER A 152 7.98 -13.63 3.74
N LEU A 153 7.15 -14.67 3.62
CA LEU A 153 6.04 -14.89 4.54
C LEU A 153 6.55 -15.26 5.95
N SER A 154 7.56 -16.09 6.05
CA SER A 154 8.19 -16.46 7.32
C SER A 154 8.80 -15.23 8.02
N GLN A 155 9.49 -14.38 7.27
CA GLN A 155 10.04 -13.12 7.79
C GLN A 155 8.92 -12.20 8.32
N LEU A 156 7.80 -12.06 7.58
CA LEU A 156 6.65 -11.28 8.01
C LEU A 156 6.04 -11.82 9.31
N LEU A 157 5.78 -13.13 9.37
CA LEU A 157 5.20 -13.75 10.56
C LEU A 157 6.12 -13.61 11.77
N GLY A 158 7.42 -13.81 11.60
CA GLY A 158 8.42 -13.60 12.64
C GLY A 158 8.46 -12.15 13.15
N PHE A 159 8.45 -11.17 12.25
CA PHE A 159 8.39 -9.75 12.59
C PHE A 159 7.13 -9.39 13.39
N LEU A 160 6.01 -10.00 13.04
CA LEU A 160 4.73 -9.80 13.72
C LEU A 160 4.56 -10.67 14.98
N LYS A 161 5.53 -11.57 15.26
CA LYS A 161 5.47 -12.54 16.37
C LYS A 161 4.24 -13.47 16.28
N LEU A 162 3.87 -13.83 15.06
CA LEU A 162 2.81 -14.77 14.77
C LEU A 162 3.35 -16.19 14.63
N PRO A 163 2.57 -17.22 14.99
CA PRO A 163 3.00 -18.60 14.80
C PRO A 163 3.16 -18.91 13.30
N HIS A 164 4.27 -19.54 12.96
CA HIS A 164 4.51 -20.03 11.60
C HIS A 164 4.04 -21.48 11.51
N THR A 165 3.02 -21.72 10.73
CA THR A 165 2.45 -23.08 10.52
C THR A 165 2.75 -23.59 9.11
N GLY A 166 3.99 -23.99 8.85
CA GLY A 166 4.40 -24.67 7.60
C GLY A 166 4.81 -23.75 6.44
N ASP A 167 5.19 -24.36 5.32
CA ASP A 167 5.76 -23.73 4.12
C ASP A 167 4.70 -23.02 3.24
N LYS A 168 3.90 -22.15 3.82
CA LYS A 168 2.94 -21.36 3.04
C LYS A 168 3.65 -20.19 2.38
N LEU A 169 3.47 -20.06 1.09
CA LEU A 169 3.85 -18.88 0.31
C LEU A 169 2.72 -17.84 0.35
N PHE A 170 3.06 -16.59 0.09
CA PHE A 170 2.02 -15.59 -0.15
C PHE A 170 1.09 -16.02 -1.28
N PRO A 171 -0.23 -15.78 -1.16
CA PRO A 171 -1.13 -16.01 -2.27
C PRO A 171 -0.68 -15.15 -3.46
N HIS A 172 -0.36 -15.80 -4.57
CA HIS A 172 -0.02 -15.12 -5.81
C HIS A 172 -1.29 -14.52 -6.43
N LEU A 173 -1.63 -13.32 -6.00
CA LEU A 173 -2.71 -12.51 -6.56
C LEU A 173 -2.12 -11.54 -7.58
N ASN A 174 -2.81 -11.34 -8.69
CA ASN A 174 -2.38 -10.43 -9.76
C ASN A 174 -1.19 -10.92 -10.62
N ILE A 175 -1.15 -12.19 -10.96
CA ILE A 175 -0.23 -12.71 -11.97
C ILE A 175 -0.81 -12.43 -13.37
N GLY A 176 -0.05 -11.69 -14.18
CA GLY A 176 -0.43 -11.35 -15.56
C GLY A 176 -1.62 -10.38 -15.66
N LYS A 177 -2.58 -10.69 -16.54
CA LYS A 177 -3.76 -9.85 -16.79
C LYS A 177 -4.90 -10.06 -15.79
N LEU A 178 -4.83 -11.09 -14.95
CA LEU A 178 -5.81 -11.37 -13.89
C LEU A 178 -5.48 -10.48 -12.69
N VAL A 179 -6.25 -9.43 -12.51
CA VAL A 179 -6.23 -8.59 -11.32
C VAL A 179 -7.33 -9.13 -10.40
N ASP A 180 -6.94 -9.96 -9.42
CA ASP A 180 -7.85 -10.28 -8.33
C ASP A 180 -8.16 -8.99 -7.58
N ASN A 181 -9.40 -8.56 -7.73
CA ASN A 181 -9.83 -7.30 -7.17
C ASN A 181 -10.08 -7.51 -5.67
N TRP A 182 -9.39 -6.75 -4.84
CA TRP A 182 -9.68 -6.72 -3.39
C TRP A 182 -11.18 -6.63 -3.08
N LYS A 183 -11.95 -5.97 -3.95
CA LYS A 183 -13.41 -5.83 -3.79
C LYS A 183 -14.14 -7.17 -3.77
N ASP A 184 -13.65 -8.16 -4.50
CA ASP A 184 -14.31 -9.47 -4.68
C ASP A 184 -13.99 -10.44 -3.53
N ILE A 185 -12.96 -10.16 -2.75
CA ILE A 185 -12.58 -10.95 -1.59
C ILE A 185 -13.61 -10.74 -0.48
N LYS A 186 -14.22 -11.81 -0.02
CA LYS A 186 -15.17 -11.82 1.11
C LYS A 186 -14.48 -12.38 2.35
N HIS A 187 -14.34 -11.58 3.40
CA HIS A 187 -13.79 -12.03 4.67
C HIS A 187 -14.35 -11.18 5.82
N LYS A 188 -14.57 -11.81 6.98
CA LYS A 188 -15.14 -11.13 8.16
C LYS A 188 -14.23 -10.02 8.73
N HIS A 189 -12.92 -10.14 8.54
CA HIS A 189 -11.92 -9.18 9.00
C HIS A 189 -11.61 -8.10 7.96
N LYS A 190 -12.28 -8.10 6.82
CA LYS A 190 -12.10 -7.08 5.79
C LYS A 190 -12.84 -5.81 6.16
N ILE A 191 -12.12 -4.69 6.20
CA ILE A 191 -12.67 -3.37 6.47
C ILE A 191 -12.90 -2.63 5.16
N ASN A 192 -14.06 -1.99 5.04
CA ASN A 192 -14.39 -1.14 3.90
C ASN A 192 -13.59 0.16 3.99
N PRO A 193 -12.78 0.54 2.99
CA PRO A 193 -11.98 1.77 3.00
C PRO A 193 -12.81 3.07 3.08
N ASN A 194 -14.09 3.01 2.68
CA ASN A 194 -15.04 4.13 2.73
C ASN A 194 -16.10 3.97 3.84
N ILE A 195 -15.81 3.18 4.88
CA ILE A 195 -16.73 3.00 6.00
C ILE A 195 -17.05 4.35 6.65
N ALA A 196 -18.29 4.56 7.08
CA ALA A 196 -18.90 5.83 7.48
C ALA A 196 -19.36 6.75 6.31
N GLY A 197 -19.27 6.27 5.06
CA GLY A 197 -19.84 6.94 3.89
C GLY A 197 -19.21 8.31 3.58
N ARG A 198 -19.92 9.10 2.79
CA ARG A 198 -19.45 10.44 2.37
C ARG A 198 -19.33 11.42 3.52
N GLU A 199 -20.21 11.35 4.49
CA GLU A 199 -20.21 12.22 5.69
C GLU A 199 -19.01 11.94 6.60
N GLY A 200 -18.54 10.69 6.65
CA GLY A 200 -17.41 10.24 7.47
C GLY A 200 -16.05 10.39 6.79
N ARG A 201 -15.96 11.07 5.65
CA ARG A 201 -14.71 11.24 4.88
C ARG A 201 -13.73 12.24 5.46
N LYS A 202 -13.95 12.72 6.69
CA LYS A 202 -12.87 13.44 7.37
C LYS A 202 -11.68 12.54 7.50
N PHE A 203 -10.66 12.88 6.74
CA PHE A 203 -9.33 12.30 6.85
C PHE A 203 -8.55 13.06 7.94
N PHE A 204 -7.36 12.58 8.28
CA PHE A 204 -6.52 13.31 9.21
C PHE A 204 -6.02 14.60 8.54
N ASP A 205 -6.07 15.71 9.27
CA ASP A 205 -5.50 16.97 8.84
C ASP A 205 -4.01 16.97 9.19
N TYR A 206 -3.15 16.75 8.17
CA TYR A 206 -1.70 16.84 8.29
C TYR A 206 -1.05 17.31 7.00
#